data_a48574fe2697c6e3d3740c34c8652b7a
#
_entry.id   a48574fe2697c6e3d3740c34c8652b7a
#
_cell.length_a   1.000
_cell.length_b   1.000
_cell.length_c   1.000
_cell.angle_alpha   90.00
_cell.angle_beta   90.00
_cell.angle_gamma   90.00
#
_symmetry.space_group_name_H-M   'P 1'
#
loop_
_entity.id
_entity.type
_entity.pdbx_description
1 polymer ?
#
loop_
_entity_poly.entity_id
_entity_poly.type
_entity_poly.pdbx_seq_one_letter_code
_entity_poly.pdbx_strand_id
1 'polypeptide(L)'
;MSVRTIAPTRGLKGEVTIPGDKSISHRSIMLGSIALGTTEITHFLEGADCLSTIDCFRKMGVEIERNPSSILVHGKGLRGLTAPASTLNVGNSGTTTRLISGILSGQNFATTLSGDDSLNSRPMKRIMTPLNTMGAHIRSLNDNGCAPLHIRPGALHGIHYQSPVASAQVKSAVLLAGLYADSPTSVTEPALSRNHTELMLQGFGAYVATDLHTDGTATAHVEPCKELYGQQICVPGDISSAAYFIAAALLVPGSELLVKNVGTNFTRAGFLKVCKAMGADIETVSQTIEGGESRADFLVGYSHLKGTVIEGDIIPTLIDEIPMIAIMAAFADGQTVIRDAAELKVKETNRIDTVTAGLKAMGADITPTDDGMIIEGTGHLNGASIQSYLDHRIAMAFSVAGLASDGETQIVDSQCVDVSYPEFYATLNSVSI
;
A
#
# COMPACT_ATOMS: atom_id res chain seq x y z
N MET A 1 20.07 9.66 -13.11
CA MET A 1 18.72 10.04 -13.56
C MET A 1 18.36 9.16 -14.74
N SER A 2 17.34 8.32 -14.62
CA SER A 2 16.74 7.65 -15.77
C SER A 2 15.59 8.52 -16.29
N VAL A 3 15.47 8.66 -17.59
CA VAL A 3 14.35 9.36 -18.22
C VAL A 3 13.65 8.37 -19.13
N ARG A 4 12.33 8.26 -19.04
CA ARG A 4 11.52 7.44 -19.90
C ARG A 4 10.54 8.31 -20.67
N THR A 5 10.54 8.17 -21.99
CA THR A 5 9.56 8.81 -22.87
C THR A 5 8.36 7.90 -23.04
N ILE A 6 7.17 8.45 -22.82
CA ILE A 6 5.87 7.81 -23.07
C ILE A 6 5.23 8.54 -24.25
N ALA A 7 4.98 7.81 -25.31
CA ALA A 7 4.24 8.31 -26.45
C ALA A 7 2.73 8.04 -26.29
N PRO A 8 1.85 8.90 -26.82
CA PRO A 8 0.42 8.61 -26.90
C PRO A 8 0.15 7.30 -27.63
N THR A 9 -0.86 6.57 -27.18
CA THR A 9 -1.28 5.31 -27.80
C THR A 9 -2.70 5.38 -28.35
N ARG A 10 -3.04 4.45 -29.25
CA ARG A 10 -4.37 4.40 -29.89
C ARG A 10 -5.37 3.52 -29.15
N GLY A 11 -4.93 2.83 -28.09
CA GLY A 11 -5.75 1.96 -27.27
C GLY A 11 -4.91 1.00 -26.45
N LEU A 12 -5.55 0.36 -25.49
CA LEU A 12 -5.00 -0.77 -24.74
C LEU A 12 -5.87 -1.99 -25.03
N LYS A 13 -5.23 -3.14 -25.35
CA LYS A 13 -5.94 -4.39 -25.65
C LYS A 13 -5.22 -5.60 -25.08
N GLY A 14 -5.97 -6.68 -24.91
CA GLY A 14 -5.45 -7.93 -24.35
C GLY A 14 -5.77 -8.11 -22.88
N GLU A 15 -4.86 -8.74 -22.17
CA GLU A 15 -5.04 -8.99 -20.73
C GLU A 15 -3.78 -8.64 -19.94
N VAL A 16 -4.00 -8.23 -18.69
CA VAL A 16 -2.94 -7.99 -17.73
C VAL A 16 -3.27 -8.68 -16.40
N THR A 17 -2.37 -9.51 -15.92
CA THR A 17 -2.46 -10.08 -14.57
C THR A 17 -1.72 -9.17 -13.61
N ILE A 18 -2.43 -8.68 -12.60
CA ILE A 18 -1.89 -7.73 -11.64
C ILE A 18 -0.96 -8.44 -10.65
N PRO A 19 0.26 -7.90 -10.39
CA PRO A 19 1.16 -8.46 -9.40
C PRO A 19 0.54 -8.40 -7.99
N GLY A 20 1.04 -9.27 -7.11
CA GLY A 20 0.50 -9.42 -5.76
C GLY A 20 0.45 -8.12 -4.96
N ASP A 21 -0.55 -8.01 -4.08
CA ASP A 21 -0.71 -6.86 -3.18
C ASP A 21 0.50 -6.71 -2.26
N LYS A 22 1.09 -5.52 -2.25
CA LYS A 22 2.27 -5.19 -1.45
C LYS A 22 2.03 -5.40 0.05
N SER A 23 0.89 -4.95 0.55
CA SER A 23 0.55 -5.02 1.97
C SER A 23 0.35 -6.45 2.46
N ILE A 24 -0.26 -7.30 1.64
CA ILE A 24 -0.47 -8.74 1.92
C ILE A 24 0.86 -9.49 1.79
N SER A 25 1.68 -9.18 0.76
CA SER A 25 3.00 -9.77 0.58
C SER A 25 3.92 -9.52 1.78
N HIS A 26 3.98 -8.30 2.32
CA HIS A 26 4.73 -8.01 3.54
C HIS A 26 4.26 -8.87 4.72
N ARG A 27 2.94 -8.93 4.93
CA ARG A 27 2.33 -9.65 6.05
C ARG A 27 2.51 -11.15 5.95
N SER A 28 2.45 -11.72 4.76
CA SER A 28 2.65 -13.15 4.56
C SER A 28 4.05 -13.60 4.99
N ILE A 29 5.08 -12.79 4.70
CA ILE A 29 6.43 -13.04 5.21
C ILE A 29 6.48 -12.86 6.74
N MET A 30 5.92 -11.77 7.28
CA MET A 30 5.95 -11.46 8.70
C MET A 30 5.26 -12.52 9.53
N LEU A 31 4.01 -12.85 9.19
CA LEU A 31 3.20 -13.83 9.91
C LEU A 31 3.74 -15.26 9.71
N GLY A 32 4.14 -15.63 8.48
CA GLY A 32 4.79 -16.90 8.21
C GLY A 32 6.06 -17.09 9.04
N SER A 33 6.85 -16.02 9.25
CA SER A 33 8.10 -16.08 10.03
C SER A 33 7.89 -16.34 11.51
N ILE A 34 6.79 -15.84 12.09
CA ILE A 34 6.43 -16.01 13.51
C ILE A 34 5.38 -17.10 13.75
N ALA A 35 4.98 -17.83 12.71
CA ALA A 35 4.12 -19.01 12.82
C ALA A 35 4.96 -20.28 13.08
N LEU A 36 4.30 -21.36 13.48
CA LEU A 36 4.85 -22.71 13.49
C LEU A 36 4.56 -23.40 12.16
N GLY A 37 5.55 -24.15 11.64
CA GLY A 37 5.43 -24.85 10.37
C GLY A 37 5.83 -23.98 9.19
N THR A 38 5.43 -24.41 7.99
CA THR A 38 5.77 -23.73 6.73
C THR A 38 4.58 -22.94 6.21
N THR A 39 4.82 -21.70 5.80
CA THR A 39 3.88 -20.90 5.03
C THR A 39 4.31 -20.90 3.57
N GLU A 40 3.43 -21.31 2.67
CA GLU A 40 3.59 -21.24 1.22
C GLU A 40 2.86 -20.03 0.67
N ILE A 41 3.57 -19.19 -0.09
CA ILE A 41 3.04 -17.93 -0.61
C ILE A 41 3.17 -17.95 -2.14
N THR A 42 2.06 -17.84 -2.86
CA THR A 42 2.03 -17.69 -4.32
C THR A 42 1.62 -16.26 -4.72
N HIS A 43 1.95 -15.84 -5.93
CA HIS A 43 1.71 -14.48 -6.44
C HIS A 43 2.30 -13.36 -5.57
N PHE A 44 3.40 -13.64 -4.88
CA PHE A 44 4.09 -12.67 -4.04
C PHE A 44 4.65 -11.51 -4.87
N LEU A 45 4.57 -10.29 -4.34
CA LEU A 45 5.19 -9.13 -4.96
C LEU A 45 6.70 -9.10 -4.67
N GLU A 46 7.54 -9.30 -5.67
CA GLU A 46 9.00 -9.21 -5.56
C GLU A 46 9.55 -7.78 -5.68
N GLY A 47 8.79 -6.79 -5.21
CA GLY A 47 9.24 -5.40 -5.13
C GLY A 47 10.28 -5.19 -4.02
N ALA A 48 11.13 -4.16 -4.16
CA ALA A 48 12.24 -3.87 -3.25
C ALA A 48 11.82 -3.78 -1.77
N ASP A 49 10.65 -3.22 -1.50
CA ASP A 49 10.10 -3.13 -0.14
C ASP A 49 9.84 -4.52 0.48
N CYS A 50 9.22 -5.42 -0.29
CA CYS A 50 8.91 -6.78 0.17
C CYS A 50 10.17 -7.63 0.34
N LEU A 51 11.15 -7.45 -0.56
CA LEU A 51 12.47 -8.10 -0.45
C LEU A 51 13.23 -7.64 0.80
N SER A 52 13.13 -6.37 1.18
CA SER A 52 13.69 -5.87 2.45
C SER A 52 13.07 -6.56 3.67
N THR A 53 11.77 -6.91 3.62
CA THR A 53 11.13 -7.68 4.68
C THR A 53 11.73 -9.09 4.78
N ILE A 54 11.89 -9.79 3.64
CA ILE A 54 12.54 -11.11 3.59
C ILE A 54 13.93 -11.05 4.22
N ASP A 55 14.75 -10.06 3.83
CA ASP A 55 16.11 -9.90 4.35
C ASP A 55 16.14 -9.67 5.86
N CYS A 56 15.21 -8.87 6.39
CA CYS A 56 15.11 -8.66 7.84
C CYS A 56 14.83 -9.97 8.58
N PHE A 57 13.87 -10.79 8.12
CA PHE A 57 13.55 -12.04 8.78
C PHE A 57 14.62 -13.11 8.60
N ARG A 58 15.31 -13.18 7.45
CA ARG A 58 16.48 -14.02 7.25
C ARG A 58 17.60 -13.69 8.25
N LYS A 59 17.87 -12.40 8.49
CA LYS A 59 18.85 -11.96 9.49
C LYS A 59 18.44 -12.31 10.92
N MET A 60 17.15 -12.54 11.16
CA MET A 60 16.61 -13.01 12.45
C MET A 60 16.48 -14.55 12.52
N GLY A 61 17.13 -15.29 11.61
CA GLY A 61 17.22 -16.73 11.64
C GLY A 61 16.09 -17.49 10.96
N VAL A 62 15.20 -16.81 10.23
CA VAL A 62 14.14 -17.46 9.47
C VAL A 62 14.69 -17.97 8.14
N GLU A 63 14.48 -19.24 7.84
CA GLU A 63 14.75 -19.81 6.52
C GLU A 63 13.59 -19.45 5.58
N ILE A 64 13.92 -18.79 4.47
CA ILE A 64 12.95 -18.37 3.46
C ILE A 64 13.49 -18.78 2.09
N GLU A 65 12.80 -19.72 1.44
CA GLU A 65 13.14 -20.20 0.11
C GLU A 65 12.33 -19.40 -0.94
N ARG A 66 13.00 -19.00 -2.01
CA ARG A 66 12.37 -18.33 -3.14
C ARG A 66 12.43 -19.25 -4.35
N ASN A 67 11.27 -19.75 -4.77
CA ASN A 67 11.09 -20.56 -5.96
C ASN A 67 10.43 -19.72 -7.07
N PRO A 68 10.48 -20.10 -8.34
CA PRO A 68 9.92 -19.32 -9.45
C PRO A 68 8.43 -19.00 -9.33
N SER A 69 7.64 -19.82 -8.62
CA SER A 69 6.18 -19.66 -8.48
C SER A 69 5.71 -19.46 -7.04
N SER A 70 6.59 -19.64 -6.04
CA SER A 70 6.19 -19.56 -4.62
C SER A 70 7.37 -19.18 -3.72
N ILE A 71 7.02 -18.67 -2.55
CA ILE A 71 7.96 -18.45 -1.44
C ILE A 71 7.56 -19.38 -0.30
N LEU A 72 8.53 -20.14 0.23
CA LEU A 72 8.33 -20.97 1.42
C LEU A 72 9.00 -20.28 2.61
N VAL A 73 8.23 -20.03 3.66
CA VAL A 73 8.70 -19.43 4.92
C VAL A 73 8.64 -20.49 6.02
N HIS A 74 9.78 -20.92 6.52
CA HIS A 74 9.88 -21.89 7.61
C HIS A 74 9.86 -21.15 8.95
N GLY A 75 8.66 -21.00 9.49
CA GLY A 75 8.40 -20.19 10.66
C GLY A 75 9.08 -20.70 11.93
N LYS A 76 9.39 -19.78 12.84
CA LYS A 76 10.10 -20.05 14.10
C LYS A 76 9.20 -20.00 15.33
N GLY A 77 7.89 -19.75 15.14
CA GLY A 77 6.96 -19.45 16.25
C GLY A 77 7.13 -18.01 16.77
N LEU A 78 6.20 -17.59 17.58
CA LEU A 78 6.12 -16.20 18.08
C LEU A 78 7.40 -15.70 18.73
N ARG A 79 8.16 -16.55 19.43
CA ARG A 79 9.35 -16.19 20.21
C ARG A 79 10.64 -16.86 19.71
N GLY A 80 10.62 -17.46 18.53
CA GLY A 80 11.75 -18.22 17.99
C GLY A 80 12.70 -17.41 17.11
N LEU A 81 12.49 -16.11 16.93
CA LEU A 81 13.42 -15.23 16.22
C LEU A 81 14.72 -15.05 17.01
N THR A 82 15.83 -14.87 16.32
CA THR A 82 17.16 -14.67 16.91
C THR A 82 17.66 -13.25 16.71
N ALA A 83 18.51 -12.79 17.64
CA ALA A 83 19.12 -11.46 17.52
C ALA A 83 19.93 -11.34 16.23
N PRO A 84 19.67 -10.32 15.39
CA PRO A 84 20.47 -10.10 14.20
C PRO A 84 21.88 -9.60 14.56
N ALA A 85 22.88 -10.02 13.78
CA ALA A 85 24.28 -9.61 14.00
C ALA A 85 24.55 -8.13 13.67
N SER A 86 23.61 -7.47 12.98
CA SER A 86 23.75 -6.07 12.55
C SER A 86 22.39 -5.37 12.49
N THR A 87 22.41 -4.05 12.30
CA THR A 87 21.20 -3.26 12.03
C THR A 87 20.39 -3.88 10.88
N LEU A 88 19.10 -4.03 11.09
CA LEU A 88 18.16 -4.46 10.06
C LEU A 88 17.92 -3.32 9.08
N ASN A 89 18.32 -3.53 7.82
CA ASN A 89 18.08 -2.58 6.75
C ASN A 89 16.68 -2.80 6.17
N VAL A 90 15.80 -1.85 6.35
CA VAL A 90 14.41 -1.89 5.88
C VAL A 90 14.22 -1.19 4.52
N GLY A 91 15.33 -0.73 3.87
CA GLY A 91 15.30 -0.01 2.61
C GLY A 91 14.47 1.28 2.70
N ASN A 92 13.57 1.50 1.75
CA ASN A 92 12.59 2.60 1.77
C ASN A 92 11.24 2.18 2.39
N SER A 93 11.14 0.98 2.98
CA SER A 93 9.87 0.40 3.38
C SER A 93 9.36 0.91 4.74
N GLY A 94 8.43 1.86 4.71
CA GLY A 94 7.70 2.28 5.90
C GLY A 94 6.80 1.18 6.48
N THR A 95 6.30 0.26 5.63
CA THR A 95 5.51 -0.89 6.07
C THR A 95 6.37 -1.86 6.88
N THR A 96 7.53 -2.24 6.35
CA THR A 96 8.48 -3.11 7.06
C THR A 96 8.82 -2.50 8.41
N THR A 97 9.25 -1.24 8.44
CA THR A 97 9.67 -0.55 9.68
C THR A 97 8.58 -0.58 10.74
N ARG A 98 7.37 -0.18 10.38
CA ARG A 98 6.28 -0.02 11.36
C ARG A 98 5.73 -1.34 11.86
N LEU A 99 5.50 -2.29 10.98
CA LEU A 99 4.90 -3.58 11.37
C LEU A 99 5.90 -4.47 12.12
N ILE A 100 7.15 -4.57 11.64
CA ILE A 100 8.19 -5.34 12.34
C ILE A 100 8.43 -4.77 13.75
N SER A 101 8.31 -3.44 13.95
CA SER A 101 8.45 -2.85 15.30
C SER A 101 7.46 -3.46 16.30
N GLY A 102 6.23 -3.76 15.89
CA GLY A 102 5.25 -4.48 16.73
C GLY A 102 5.75 -5.88 17.11
N ILE A 103 6.22 -6.66 16.14
CA ILE A 103 6.75 -8.01 16.37
C ILE A 103 8.00 -7.97 17.25
N LEU A 104 8.93 -7.07 16.96
CA LEU A 104 10.19 -6.94 17.70
C LEU A 104 10.00 -6.50 19.16
N SER A 105 8.94 -5.74 19.43
CA SER A 105 8.57 -5.34 20.82
C SER A 105 8.30 -6.54 21.71
N GLY A 106 7.85 -7.66 21.16
CA GLY A 106 7.60 -8.92 21.89
C GLY A 106 8.77 -9.90 21.94
N GLN A 107 9.92 -9.56 21.32
CA GLN A 107 11.10 -10.43 21.32
C GLN A 107 11.99 -10.21 22.54
N ASN A 108 12.90 -11.17 22.83
CA ASN A 108 13.79 -11.16 23.99
C ASN A 108 15.20 -10.61 23.72
N PHE A 109 15.39 -9.93 22.57
CA PHE A 109 16.67 -9.34 22.16
C PHE A 109 16.51 -7.89 21.72
N ALA A 110 17.61 -7.13 21.79
CA ALA A 110 17.64 -5.77 21.27
C ALA A 110 18.05 -5.75 19.80
N THR A 111 17.49 -4.81 19.04
CA THR A 111 17.85 -4.62 17.63
C THR A 111 17.66 -3.17 17.19
N THR A 112 18.20 -2.83 16.02
CA THR A 112 18.05 -1.52 15.41
C THR A 112 17.49 -1.67 14.00
N LEU A 113 16.51 -0.83 13.65
CA LEU A 113 15.95 -0.68 12.29
C LEU A 113 16.47 0.63 11.69
N SER A 114 16.94 0.57 10.44
CA SER A 114 17.32 1.75 9.67
C SER A 114 17.03 1.52 8.18
N GLY A 115 16.76 2.56 7.45
CA GLY A 115 16.56 2.53 6.00
C GLY A 115 17.42 3.55 5.27
N ASP A 116 16.98 3.91 4.08
CA ASP A 116 17.58 5.01 3.32
C ASP A 116 17.23 6.40 3.92
N ASP A 117 17.78 7.45 3.34
CA ASP A 117 17.57 8.83 3.82
C ASP A 117 16.09 9.25 3.78
N SER A 118 15.35 8.79 2.76
CA SER A 118 13.92 9.06 2.64
C SER A 118 13.14 8.40 3.78
N LEU A 119 13.39 7.12 4.08
CA LEU A 119 12.76 6.45 5.20
C LEU A 119 13.16 7.06 6.53
N ASN A 120 14.44 7.36 6.71
CA ASN A 120 14.99 7.88 7.97
C ASN A 120 14.50 9.32 8.25
N SER A 121 13.88 10.00 7.29
CA SER A 121 13.22 11.29 7.49
C SER A 121 11.73 11.18 7.88
N ARG A 122 11.11 10.00 7.73
CA ARG A 122 9.67 9.83 7.98
C ARG A 122 9.34 9.73 9.47
N PRO A 123 8.22 10.37 9.93
CA PRO A 123 7.81 10.31 11.33
C PRO A 123 7.46 8.89 11.78
N MET A 124 8.06 8.45 12.90
CA MET A 124 7.81 7.14 13.52
C MET A 124 7.10 7.25 14.89
N LYS A 125 6.91 8.47 15.41
CA LYS A 125 6.22 8.70 16.69
C LYS A 125 4.85 8.04 16.74
N ARG A 126 4.13 7.99 15.60
CA ARG A 126 2.78 7.40 15.51
C ARG A 126 2.72 5.92 15.91
N ILE A 127 3.83 5.17 15.75
CA ILE A 127 3.91 3.78 16.23
C ILE A 127 4.67 3.67 17.56
N MET A 128 5.68 4.53 17.78
CA MET A 128 6.46 4.51 19.02
C MET A 128 5.59 4.82 20.23
N THR A 129 4.68 5.77 20.12
CA THR A 129 3.80 6.18 21.24
C THR A 129 2.94 5.00 21.74
N PRO A 130 2.08 4.36 20.93
CA PRO A 130 1.25 3.25 21.43
C PRO A 130 2.09 2.05 21.85
N LEU A 131 3.15 1.68 21.13
CA LEU A 131 3.99 0.54 21.49
C LEU A 131 4.71 0.78 22.83
N ASN A 132 5.23 1.99 23.08
CA ASN A 132 5.83 2.33 24.36
C ASN A 132 4.77 2.38 25.50
N THR A 133 3.53 2.76 25.20
CA THR A 133 2.42 2.67 26.18
C THR A 133 2.12 1.21 26.55
N MET A 134 2.31 0.27 25.60
CA MET A 134 2.20 -1.17 25.87
C MET A 134 3.37 -1.72 26.72
N GLY A 135 4.43 -0.95 26.97
CA GLY A 135 5.62 -1.39 27.70
C GLY A 135 6.80 -1.77 26.79
N ALA A 136 6.73 -1.52 25.48
CA ALA A 136 7.89 -1.63 24.60
C ALA A 136 8.92 -0.55 24.94
N HIS A 137 10.19 -0.78 24.53
CA HIS A 137 11.27 0.18 24.71
C HIS A 137 11.82 0.59 23.35
N ILE A 138 11.07 1.43 22.62
CA ILE A 138 11.44 1.94 21.30
C ILE A 138 11.88 3.39 21.41
N ARG A 139 13.08 3.69 20.88
CA ARG A 139 13.60 5.07 20.77
C ARG A 139 14.15 5.37 19.40
N SER A 140 14.00 6.61 18.95
CA SER A 140 14.76 7.18 17.83
C SER A 140 16.18 7.43 18.27
N LEU A 141 17.18 6.94 17.53
CA LEU A 141 18.59 7.14 17.91
C LEU A 141 19.06 8.57 17.76
N ASN A 142 18.40 9.34 16.88
CA ASN A 142 18.71 10.75 16.63
C ASN A 142 17.79 11.71 17.41
N ASP A 143 16.95 11.20 18.32
CA ASP A 143 15.98 11.95 19.13
C ASP A 143 15.01 12.85 18.34
N ASN A 144 14.89 12.63 17.04
CA ASN A 144 14.04 13.40 16.12
C ASN A 144 12.66 12.74 15.86
N GLY A 145 12.40 11.56 16.45
CA GLY A 145 11.17 10.79 16.25
C GLY A 145 11.07 10.06 14.90
N CYS A 146 12.18 9.96 14.18
CA CYS A 146 12.35 9.21 12.93
C CYS A 146 13.28 8.00 13.13
N ALA A 147 13.48 7.17 12.11
CA ALA A 147 14.51 6.14 12.14
C ALA A 147 15.93 6.77 12.11
N PRO A 148 17.00 6.07 12.56
CA PRO A 148 17.02 4.70 13.05
C PRO A 148 16.29 4.50 14.38
N LEU A 149 15.56 3.37 14.48
CA LEU A 149 14.84 3.00 15.70
C LEU A 149 15.59 1.91 16.44
N HIS A 150 15.84 2.12 17.73
CA HIS A 150 16.39 1.10 18.61
C HIS A 150 15.29 0.51 19.48
N ILE A 151 15.12 -0.81 19.43
CA ILE A 151 14.08 -1.56 20.13
C ILE A 151 14.76 -2.52 21.11
N ARG A 152 14.33 -2.49 22.37
CA ARG A 152 14.80 -3.39 23.44
C ARG A 152 13.66 -4.23 23.98
N PRO A 153 13.96 -5.41 24.54
CA PRO A 153 12.96 -6.24 25.22
C PRO A 153 12.16 -5.45 26.26
N GLY A 154 10.86 -5.74 26.32
CA GLY A 154 9.94 -5.19 27.31
C GLY A 154 8.87 -6.21 27.69
N ALA A 155 8.22 -6.02 28.84
CA ALA A 155 7.02 -6.76 29.20
C ALA A 155 5.81 -6.01 28.61
N LEU A 156 5.17 -6.61 27.62
CA LEU A 156 4.04 -5.98 26.95
C LEU A 156 2.74 -6.21 27.72
N HIS A 157 1.98 -5.13 27.90
CA HIS A 157 0.63 -5.14 28.47
C HIS A 157 -0.39 -4.82 27.38
N GLY A 158 -1.58 -5.41 27.49
CA GLY A 158 -2.69 -5.04 26.62
C GLY A 158 -3.15 -3.61 26.88
N ILE A 159 -3.53 -2.90 25.83
CA ILE A 159 -4.05 -1.52 25.91
C ILE A 159 -5.30 -1.36 25.05
N HIS A 160 -6.09 -0.35 25.39
CA HIS A 160 -7.06 0.22 24.46
C HIS A 160 -6.49 1.51 23.89
N TYR A 161 -6.09 1.48 22.61
CA TYR A 161 -5.48 2.64 21.94
C TYR A 161 -6.50 3.37 21.07
N GLN A 162 -6.73 4.65 21.39
CA GLN A 162 -7.53 5.56 20.57
C GLN A 162 -6.60 6.20 19.52
N SER A 163 -6.69 5.77 18.29
CA SER A 163 -5.88 6.35 17.21
C SER A 163 -6.45 7.70 16.76
N PRO A 164 -5.62 8.76 16.68
CA PRO A 164 -6.11 10.06 16.22
C PRO A 164 -6.43 10.11 14.72
N VAL A 165 -5.98 9.10 13.97
CA VAL A 165 -6.16 9.00 12.51
C VAL A 165 -6.44 7.55 12.11
N ALA A 166 -7.13 7.34 11.00
CA ALA A 166 -7.28 6.02 10.39
C ALA A 166 -5.96 5.59 9.74
N SER A 167 -5.24 4.65 10.38
CA SER A 167 -3.93 4.20 9.92
C SER A 167 -3.72 2.70 10.09
N ALA A 168 -3.87 1.96 8.99
CA ALA A 168 -3.64 0.52 8.98
C ALA A 168 -2.24 0.12 9.51
N GLN A 169 -1.22 0.95 9.32
CA GLN A 169 0.13 0.64 9.81
C GLN A 169 0.25 0.79 11.33
N VAL A 170 -0.38 1.81 11.91
CA VAL A 170 -0.42 1.98 13.37
C VAL A 170 -1.22 0.86 14.00
N LYS A 171 -2.44 0.61 13.50
CA LYS A 171 -3.28 -0.50 13.95
C LYS A 171 -2.55 -1.83 13.87
N SER A 172 -1.95 -2.15 12.72
CA SER A 172 -1.20 -3.39 12.52
C SER A 172 -0.04 -3.54 13.51
N ALA A 173 0.76 -2.48 13.75
CA ALA A 173 1.88 -2.53 14.68
C ALA A 173 1.41 -2.84 16.11
N VAL A 174 0.30 -2.22 16.55
CA VAL A 174 -0.27 -2.45 17.88
C VAL A 174 -0.88 -3.85 18.01
N LEU A 175 -1.64 -4.32 16.99
CA LEU A 175 -2.20 -5.67 16.98
C LEU A 175 -1.11 -6.75 16.99
N LEU A 176 -0.03 -6.57 16.19
CA LEU A 176 1.10 -7.50 16.18
C LEU A 176 1.85 -7.54 17.52
N ALA A 177 1.99 -6.40 18.20
CA ALA A 177 2.53 -6.37 19.57
C ALA A 177 1.56 -7.01 20.57
N GLY A 178 0.26 -6.84 20.38
CA GLY A 178 -0.80 -7.43 21.21
C GLY A 178 -0.76 -8.96 21.28
N LEU A 179 -0.24 -9.63 20.23
CA LEU A 179 -0.03 -11.10 20.27
C LEU A 179 0.89 -11.55 21.42
N TYR A 180 1.78 -10.66 21.87
CA TYR A 180 2.79 -10.92 22.92
C TYR A 180 2.42 -10.32 24.28
N ALA A 181 1.32 -9.57 24.36
CA ALA A 181 0.89 -8.90 25.58
C ALA A 181 0.37 -9.89 26.64
N ASP A 182 0.21 -9.44 27.87
CA ASP A 182 -0.36 -10.21 28.99
C ASP A 182 -1.90 -10.20 29.04
N SER A 183 -2.53 -9.33 28.24
CA SER A 183 -3.97 -9.09 28.23
C SER A 183 -4.44 -8.60 26.83
N PRO A 184 -5.77 -8.60 26.55
CA PRO A 184 -6.31 -8.17 25.26
C PRO A 184 -5.90 -6.76 24.89
N THR A 185 -5.66 -6.54 23.60
CA THR A 185 -5.29 -5.24 23.02
C THR A 185 -6.34 -4.81 22.01
N SER A 186 -6.71 -3.53 22.01
CA SER A 186 -7.62 -2.99 21.02
C SER A 186 -7.17 -1.64 20.49
N VAL A 187 -7.57 -1.36 19.23
CA VAL A 187 -7.30 -0.08 18.55
C VAL A 187 -8.60 0.45 17.97
N THR A 188 -9.03 1.62 18.43
CA THR A 188 -10.15 2.35 17.84
C THR A 188 -9.65 3.42 16.90
N GLU A 189 -10.15 3.42 15.67
CA GLU A 189 -9.86 4.39 14.62
C GLU A 189 -11.07 5.26 14.31
N PRO A 190 -10.90 6.53 13.87
CA PRO A 190 -12.03 7.41 13.51
C PRO A 190 -12.79 6.94 12.28
N ALA A 191 -12.18 6.14 11.42
CA ALA A 191 -12.80 5.43 10.30
C ALA A 191 -12.04 4.12 10.07
N LEU A 192 -12.70 3.11 9.50
CA LEU A 192 -12.05 1.82 9.24
C LEU A 192 -10.91 1.95 8.22
N SER A 193 -9.68 1.69 8.66
CA SER A 193 -8.54 1.51 7.77
C SER A 193 -8.44 0.07 7.25
N ARG A 194 -7.47 -0.20 6.34
CA ARG A 194 -7.22 -1.54 5.78
C ARG A 194 -7.16 -2.62 6.85
N ASN A 195 -7.83 -3.75 6.61
CA ASN A 195 -8.01 -4.85 7.58
C ASN A 195 -7.23 -6.13 7.23
N HIS A 196 -6.24 -6.06 6.35
CA HIS A 196 -5.42 -7.23 5.97
C HIS A 196 -4.77 -7.93 7.17
N THR A 197 -4.32 -7.15 8.18
CA THR A 197 -3.72 -7.76 9.39
C THR A 197 -4.74 -8.58 10.16
N GLU A 198 -5.93 -8.07 10.32
CA GLU A 198 -7.01 -8.75 11.02
C GLU A 198 -7.40 -10.05 10.32
N LEU A 199 -7.65 -10.00 9.01
CA LEU A 199 -8.01 -11.18 8.20
C LEU A 199 -6.89 -12.22 8.20
N MET A 200 -5.64 -11.79 7.99
CA MET A 200 -4.52 -12.72 7.95
C MET A 200 -4.22 -13.32 9.32
N LEU A 201 -4.28 -12.55 10.41
CA LEU A 201 -4.12 -13.08 11.76
C LEU A 201 -5.17 -14.14 12.09
N GLN A 202 -6.45 -13.92 11.70
CA GLN A 202 -7.49 -14.95 11.83
C GLN A 202 -7.13 -16.21 11.05
N GLY A 203 -6.65 -16.07 9.79
CA GLY A 203 -6.18 -17.19 8.99
C GLY A 203 -5.04 -17.98 9.63
N PHE A 204 -4.12 -17.30 10.33
CA PHE A 204 -3.01 -17.91 11.07
C PHE A 204 -3.41 -18.47 12.46
N GLY A 205 -4.68 -18.33 12.86
CA GLY A 205 -5.22 -18.92 14.08
C GLY A 205 -5.26 -18.01 15.30
N ALA A 206 -4.98 -16.69 15.16
CA ALA A 206 -5.17 -15.74 16.24
C ALA A 206 -6.64 -15.35 16.39
N TYR A 207 -7.06 -15.05 17.61
CA TYR A 207 -8.37 -14.46 17.86
C TYR A 207 -8.32 -12.96 17.62
N VAL A 208 -8.97 -12.51 16.56
CA VAL A 208 -9.06 -11.10 16.16
C VAL A 208 -10.50 -10.80 15.77
N ALA A 209 -11.02 -9.65 16.20
CA ALA A 209 -12.35 -9.17 15.84
C ALA A 209 -12.30 -7.68 15.46
N THR A 210 -13.26 -7.24 14.66
CA THR A 210 -13.43 -5.81 14.32
C THR A 210 -14.87 -5.41 14.48
N ASP A 211 -15.14 -4.43 15.30
CA ASP A 211 -16.44 -3.83 15.53
C ASP A 211 -16.55 -2.51 14.77
N LEU A 212 -17.62 -2.36 14.00
CA LEU A 212 -17.98 -1.11 13.35
C LEU A 212 -19.05 -0.41 14.18
N HIS A 213 -18.80 0.84 14.55
CA HIS A 213 -19.70 1.62 15.40
C HIS A 213 -20.60 2.54 14.56
N THR A 214 -21.74 2.90 15.13
CA THR A 214 -22.74 3.75 14.47
C THR A 214 -22.27 5.20 14.26
N ASP A 215 -21.23 5.62 14.96
CA ASP A 215 -20.59 6.94 14.82
C ASP A 215 -19.52 6.97 13.71
N GLY A 216 -19.33 5.87 12.96
CA GLY A 216 -18.34 5.71 11.90
C GLY A 216 -16.98 5.23 12.39
N THR A 217 -16.73 5.16 13.71
CA THR A 217 -15.49 4.62 14.26
C THR A 217 -15.42 3.10 14.11
N ALA A 218 -14.21 2.54 14.14
CA ALA A 218 -14.00 1.10 14.08
C ALA A 218 -12.99 0.66 15.14
N THR A 219 -13.26 -0.45 15.85
CA THR A 219 -12.36 -1.00 16.86
C THR A 219 -11.91 -2.40 16.46
N ALA A 220 -10.61 -2.58 16.28
CA ALA A 220 -10.00 -3.90 16.09
C ALA A 220 -9.46 -4.41 17.42
N HIS A 221 -9.71 -5.70 17.71
CA HIS A 221 -9.30 -6.39 18.94
C HIS A 221 -8.40 -7.56 18.61
N VAL A 222 -7.41 -7.83 19.45
CA VAL A 222 -6.58 -9.04 19.40
C VAL A 222 -6.38 -9.59 20.80
N GLU A 223 -6.48 -10.91 20.94
CA GLU A 223 -6.13 -11.63 22.16
C GLU A 223 -4.65 -12.03 22.12
N PRO A 224 -3.96 -12.10 23.28
CA PRO A 224 -2.64 -12.72 23.36
C PRO A 224 -2.66 -14.13 22.77
N CYS A 225 -1.65 -14.46 21.99
CA CYS A 225 -1.62 -15.73 21.29
C CYS A 225 -0.40 -16.56 21.73
N LYS A 226 -0.58 -17.87 21.89
CA LYS A 226 0.54 -18.78 22.20
C LYS A 226 1.30 -19.15 20.93
N GLU A 227 0.57 -19.42 19.85
CA GLU A 227 1.13 -19.94 18.59
C GLU A 227 0.27 -19.48 17.42
N LEU A 228 0.93 -19.20 16.30
CA LEU A 228 0.34 -19.06 14.97
C LEU A 228 0.76 -20.26 14.13
N TYR A 229 -0.01 -20.60 13.10
CA TYR A 229 0.27 -21.78 12.26
C TYR A 229 0.44 -21.39 10.80
N GLY A 230 1.44 -22.00 10.15
CA GLY A 230 1.74 -21.81 8.74
C GLY A 230 0.52 -22.04 7.83
N GLN A 231 0.44 -21.27 6.75
CA GLN A 231 -0.70 -21.22 5.85
C GLN A 231 -0.29 -21.37 4.39
N GLN A 232 -1.25 -21.70 3.54
CA GLN A 232 -1.15 -21.48 2.10
C GLN A 232 -1.82 -20.16 1.76
N ILE A 233 -1.06 -19.24 1.13
CA ILE A 233 -1.53 -17.89 0.81
C ILE A 233 -1.37 -17.66 -0.68
N CYS A 234 -2.47 -17.42 -1.36
CA CYS A 234 -2.48 -16.89 -2.72
C CYS A 234 -2.70 -15.37 -2.62
N VAL A 235 -1.66 -14.57 -2.88
CA VAL A 235 -1.75 -13.12 -2.75
C VAL A 235 -2.62 -12.55 -3.88
N PRO A 236 -3.75 -11.86 -3.58
CA PRO A 236 -4.52 -11.18 -4.61
C PRO A 236 -3.70 -10.04 -5.23
N GLY A 237 -4.03 -9.65 -6.46
CA GLY A 237 -3.38 -8.53 -7.14
C GLY A 237 -3.62 -7.19 -6.43
N ASP A 238 -2.61 -6.34 -6.44
CA ASP A 238 -2.65 -5.03 -5.79
C ASP A 238 -3.58 -4.08 -6.53
N ILE A 239 -4.67 -3.63 -5.88
CA ILE A 239 -5.60 -2.64 -6.45
C ILE A 239 -4.90 -1.34 -6.84
N SER A 240 -3.84 -0.92 -6.13
CA SER A 240 -3.05 0.24 -6.50
C SER A 240 -2.33 0.05 -7.84
N SER A 241 -1.81 -1.16 -8.09
CA SER A 241 -1.19 -1.51 -9.37
C SER A 241 -2.25 -1.65 -10.49
N ALA A 242 -3.40 -2.23 -10.17
CA ALA A 242 -4.53 -2.35 -11.10
C ALA A 242 -5.07 -0.97 -11.52
N ALA A 243 -5.07 0.00 -10.60
CA ALA A 243 -5.60 1.35 -10.85
C ALA A 243 -4.96 2.02 -12.07
N TYR A 244 -3.67 1.79 -12.33
CA TYR A 244 -2.98 2.36 -13.49
C TYR A 244 -3.48 1.78 -14.81
N PHE A 245 -3.69 0.46 -14.88
CA PHE A 245 -4.18 -0.21 -16.10
C PHE A 245 -5.67 0.04 -16.31
N ILE A 246 -6.46 0.05 -15.24
CA ILE A 246 -7.87 0.41 -15.29
C ILE A 246 -8.01 1.85 -15.80
N ALA A 247 -7.29 2.81 -15.20
CA ALA A 247 -7.32 4.20 -15.63
C ALA A 247 -6.83 4.37 -17.07
N ALA A 248 -5.75 3.70 -17.47
CA ALA A 248 -5.26 3.75 -18.84
C ALA A 248 -6.33 3.28 -19.85
N ALA A 249 -7.02 2.17 -19.57
CA ALA A 249 -8.10 1.68 -20.42
C ALA A 249 -9.31 2.62 -20.44
N LEU A 250 -9.65 3.25 -19.32
CA LEU A 250 -10.74 4.24 -19.25
C LEU A 250 -10.44 5.53 -20.01
N LEU A 251 -9.17 5.96 -20.04
CA LEU A 251 -8.77 7.26 -20.60
C LEU A 251 -8.39 7.21 -22.08
N VAL A 252 -7.86 6.09 -22.58
CA VAL A 252 -7.37 6.00 -23.97
C VAL A 252 -8.47 5.47 -24.88
N PRO A 253 -8.93 6.24 -25.89
CA PRO A 253 -9.96 5.80 -26.83
C PRO A 253 -9.60 4.48 -27.54
N GLY A 254 -10.58 3.61 -27.79
CA GLY A 254 -10.42 2.32 -28.44
C GLY A 254 -9.85 1.21 -27.55
N SER A 255 -9.71 1.46 -26.26
CA SER A 255 -9.27 0.47 -25.27
C SER A 255 -10.38 -0.53 -24.94
N GLU A 256 -9.97 -1.79 -24.77
CA GLU A 256 -10.73 -2.90 -24.17
C GLU A 256 -9.71 -3.84 -23.53
N LEU A 257 -9.57 -3.79 -22.21
CA LEU A 257 -8.51 -4.46 -21.46
C LEU A 257 -9.11 -5.36 -20.37
N LEU A 258 -8.69 -6.64 -20.33
CA LEU A 258 -9.01 -7.55 -19.24
C LEU A 258 -7.95 -7.42 -18.13
N VAL A 259 -8.35 -6.86 -17.00
CA VAL A 259 -7.48 -6.67 -15.81
C VAL A 259 -7.79 -7.78 -14.81
N LYS A 260 -6.84 -8.72 -14.64
CA LYS A 260 -7.03 -9.99 -13.90
C LYS A 260 -6.45 -9.95 -12.49
N ASN A 261 -7.04 -10.75 -11.63
CA ASN A 261 -6.57 -11.01 -10.25
C ASN A 261 -6.56 -9.76 -9.36
N VAL A 262 -7.47 -8.81 -9.53
CA VAL A 262 -7.51 -7.56 -8.77
C VAL A 262 -8.09 -7.81 -7.38
N GLY A 263 -7.37 -7.43 -6.32
CA GLY A 263 -7.87 -7.45 -4.95
C GLY A 263 -9.04 -6.47 -4.78
N THR A 264 -10.16 -6.98 -4.25
CA THR A 264 -11.41 -6.21 -4.08
C THR A 264 -11.85 -6.12 -2.61
N ASN A 265 -10.90 -6.24 -1.68
CA ASN A 265 -11.17 -6.00 -0.26
C ASN A 265 -11.88 -4.66 -0.08
N PHE A 266 -13.01 -4.65 0.64
CA PHE A 266 -13.86 -3.45 0.75
C PHE A 266 -13.17 -2.27 1.42
N THR A 267 -12.15 -2.51 2.25
CA THR A 267 -11.31 -1.47 2.86
C THR A 267 -10.27 -0.88 1.88
N ARG A 268 -10.19 -1.41 0.65
CA ARG A 268 -9.26 -1.00 -0.42
C ARG A 268 -9.96 -0.66 -1.73
N ALA A 269 -11.24 -1.00 -1.88
CA ALA A 269 -11.97 -0.86 -3.14
C ALA A 269 -12.52 0.56 -3.41
N GLY A 270 -12.05 1.57 -2.70
CA GLY A 270 -12.47 2.96 -2.89
C GLY A 270 -12.24 3.46 -4.32
N PHE A 271 -11.12 3.09 -4.94
CA PHE A 271 -10.82 3.43 -6.33
C PHE A 271 -11.93 2.97 -7.29
N LEU A 272 -12.39 1.73 -7.17
CA LEU A 272 -13.47 1.20 -8.02
C LEU A 272 -14.81 1.93 -7.78
N LYS A 273 -15.08 2.36 -6.54
CA LYS A 273 -16.26 3.18 -6.23
C LYS A 273 -16.18 4.55 -6.89
N VAL A 274 -15.00 5.18 -6.89
CA VAL A 274 -14.77 6.46 -7.58
C VAL A 274 -14.90 6.28 -9.09
N CYS A 275 -14.30 5.25 -9.69
CA CYS A 275 -14.48 4.95 -11.11
C CYS A 275 -15.97 4.86 -11.48
N LYS A 276 -16.76 4.13 -10.68
CA LYS A 276 -18.22 4.03 -10.89
C LYS A 276 -18.94 5.38 -10.76
N ALA A 277 -18.57 6.20 -9.77
CA ALA A 277 -19.13 7.54 -9.59
C ALA A 277 -18.80 8.48 -10.76
N MET A 278 -17.62 8.31 -11.35
CA MET A 278 -17.19 9.03 -12.56
C MET A 278 -17.83 8.50 -13.85
N GLY A 279 -18.61 7.42 -13.80
CA GLY A 279 -19.28 6.84 -14.97
C GLY A 279 -18.43 5.89 -15.79
N ALA A 280 -17.43 5.25 -15.18
CA ALA A 280 -16.55 4.30 -15.83
C ALA A 280 -17.30 3.02 -16.29
N ASP A 281 -16.94 2.53 -17.47
CA ASP A 281 -17.38 1.23 -18.03
C ASP A 281 -16.42 0.13 -17.55
N ILE A 282 -16.80 -0.53 -16.47
CA ILE A 282 -16.06 -1.62 -15.83
C ILE A 282 -17.01 -2.77 -15.55
N GLU A 283 -16.80 -3.88 -16.26
CA GLU A 283 -17.57 -5.12 -16.06
C GLU A 283 -16.78 -6.08 -15.18
N THR A 284 -17.44 -6.68 -14.16
CA THR A 284 -16.86 -7.77 -13.35
C THR A 284 -17.08 -9.09 -14.06
N VAL A 285 -16.01 -9.68 -14.60
CA VAL A 285 -16.06 -10.95 -15.34
C VAL A 285 -16.07 -12.15 -14.41
N SER A 286 -15.27 -12.10 -13.34
CA SER A 286 -15.18 -13.15 -12.33
C SER A 286 -14.95 -12.53 -10.94
N GLN A 287 -15.38 -13.24 -9.90
CA GLN A 287 -15.08 -12.86 -8.51
C GLN A 287 -14.94 -14.11 -7.64
N THR A 288 -13.91 -14.13 -6.79
CA THR A 288 -13.64 -15.24 -5.84
C THR A 288 -13.19 -14.67 -4.49
N ILE A 289 -13.32 -15.50 -3.43
CA ILE A 289 -12.81 -15.20 -2.09
C ILE A 289 -11.88 -16.35 -1.70
N GLU A 290 -10.66 -16.03 -1.29
CA GLU A 290 -9.66 -17.01 -0.86
C GLU A 290 -8.90 -16.45 0.35
N GLY A 291 -8.76 -17.23 1.42
CA GLY A 291 -8.08 -16.80 2.65
C GLY A 291 -8.69 -15.55 3.31
N GLY A 292 -10.00 -15.29 3.11
CA GLY A 292 -10.70 -14.09 3.59
C GLY A 292 -10.53 -12.85 2.73
N GLU A 293 -9.66 -12.89 1.70
CA GLU A 293 -9.47 -11.80 0.73
C GLU A 293 -10.28 -12.05 -0.55
N SER A 294 -10.97 -11.02 -1.03
CA SER A 294 -11.74 -11.07 -2.29
C SER A 294 -10.90 -10.55 -3.45
N ARG A 295 -11.06 -11.18 -4.61
CA ARG A 295 -10.43 -10.78 -5.88
C ARG A 295 -11.39 -10.93 -7.05
N ALA A 296 -11.18 -10.13 -8.10
CA ALA A 296 -12.00 -10.16 -9.31
C ALA A 296 -11.17 -9.91 -10.56
N ASP A 297 -11.72 -10.30 -11.70
CA ASP A 297 -11.25 -9.91 -13.03
C ASP A 297 -12.23 -8.88 -13.61
N PHE A 298 -11.68 -7.80 -14.18
CA PHE A 298 -12.46 -6.70 -14.74
C PHE A 298 -12.18 -6.54 -16.23
N LEU A 299 -13.25 -6.48 -17.04
CA LEU A 299 -13.17 -5.98 -18.41
C LEU A 299 -13.42 -4.47 -18.38
N VAL A 300 -12.47 -3.69 -18.89
CA VAL A 300 -12.47 -2.24 -18.82
C VAL A 300 -12.42 -1.64 -20.22
N GLY A 301 -13.43 -0.83 -20.55
CA GLY A 301 -13.53 -0.11 -21.81
C GLY A 301 -13.31 1.40 -21.65
N TYR A 302 -12.98 2.08 -22.78
CA TYR A 302 -12.89 3.53 -22.80
C TYR A 302 -14.18 4.19 -22.33
N SER A 303 -14.06 5.25 -21.53
CA SER A 303 -15.20 5.92 -20.91
C SER A 303 -15.11 7.45 -20.94
N HIS A 304 -16.21 8.11 -21.17
CA HIS A 304 -16.36 9.55 -20.94
C HIS A 304 -16.60 9.80 -19.45
N LEU A 305 -15.52 10.06 -18.73
CA LEU A 305 -15.59 10.28 -17.29
C LEU A 305 -16.19 11.64 -16.94
N LYS A 306 -16.80 11.73 -15.76
CA LYS A 306 -17.39 12.97 -15.21
C LYS A 306 -16.76 13.30 -13.87
N GLY A 307 -16.65 14.60 -13.59
CA GLY A 307 -16.19 15.09 -12.30
C GLY A 307 -17.07 14.61 -11.14
N THR A 308 -16.47 14.48 -9.96
CA THR A 308 -17.15 14.00 -8.76
C THR A 308 -16.52 14.58 -7.48
N VAL A 309 -17.19 14.38 -6.33
CA VAL A 309 -16.65 14.76 -5.01
C VAL A 309 -16.15 13.50 -4.29
N ILE A 310 -14.95 13.58 -3.74
CA ILE A 310 -14.25 12.47 -3.07
C ILE A 310 -13.81 12.99 -1.71
N GLU A 311 -14.48 12.56 -0.63
CA GLU A 311 -14.25 13.07 0.72
C GLU A 311 -14.71 12.06 1.79
N GLY A 312 -14.32 12.28 3.04
CA GLY A 312 -14.78 11.51 4.19
C GLY A 312 -14.24 10.07 4.22
N ASP A 313 -15.11 9.13 4.60
CA ASP A 313 -14.74 7.74 4.91
C ASP A 313 -14.21 6.93 3.72
N ILE A 314 -14.38 7.41 2.49
CA ILE A 314 -13.81 6.74 1.32
C ILE A 314 -12.30 6.98 1.22
N ILE A 315 -11.77 8.10 1.72
CA ILE A 315 -10.37 8.50 1.58
C ILE A 315 -9.38 7.44 2.09
N PRO A 316 -9.53 6.85 3.29
CA PRO A 316 -8.64 5.80 3.76
C PRO A 316 -8.60 4.57 2.84
N THR A 317 -9.67 4.31 2.08
CA THR A 317 -9.80 3.13 1.19
C THR A 317 -9.16 3.31 -0.18
N LEU A 318 -8.71 4.55 -0.52
CA LEU A 318 -8.14 4.91 -1.82
C LEU A 318 -7.01 5.96 -1.74
N ILE A 319 -6.51 6.27 -0.56
CA ILE A 319 -5.52 7.34 -0.34
C ILE A 319 -4.29 7.22 -1.25
N ASP A 320 -3.88 6.00 -1.55
CA ASP A 320 -2.72 5.73 -2.39
C ASP A 320 -3.03 5.82 -3.90
N GLU A 321 -4.29 5.75 -4.29
CA GLU A 321 -4.79 5.86 -5.66
C GLU A 321 -5.13 7.31 -6.05
N ILE A 322 -5.16 8.26 -5.10
CA ILE A 322 -5.49 9.67 -5.38
C ILE A 322 -4.64 10.29 -6.49
N PRO A 323 -3.32 10.04 -6.61
CA PRO A 323 -2.56 10.54 -7.75
C PRO A 323 -3.14 10.10 -9.11
N MET A 324 -3.57 8.83 -9.22
CA MET A 324 -4.20 8.33 -10.45
C MET A 324 -5.59 8.92 -10.67
N ILE A 325 -6.37 9.04 -9.60
CA ILE A 325 -7.70 9.68 -9.65
C ILE A 325 -7.59 11.14 -10.11
N ALA A 326 -6.58 11.88 -9.67
CA ALA A 326 -6.34 13.24 -10.11
C ALA A 326 -6.04 13.34 -11.61
N ILE A 327 -5.29 12.37 -12.17
CA ILE A 327 -5.11 12.26 -13.62
C ILE A 327 -6.45 12.01 -14.30
N MET A 328 -7.25 11.03 -13.82
CA MET A 328 -8.58 10.74 -14.38
C MET A 328 -9.48 11.97 -14.34
N ALA A 329 -9.44 12.73 -13.25
CA ALA A 329 -10.20 13.97 -13.09
C ALA A 329 -9.82 15.05 -14.10
N ALA A 330 -8.54 15.17 -14.47
CA ALA A 330 -8.10 16.16 -15.46
C ALA A 330 -8.62 15.84 -16.89
N PHE A 331 -8.87 14.55 -17.18
CA PHE A 331 -9.49 14.10 -18.44
C PHE A 331 -11.03 14.03 -18.38
N ALA A 332 -11.64 14.18 -17.21
CA ALA A 332 -13.10 14.10 -17.04
C ALA A 332 -13.83 15.37 -17.50
N ASP A 333 -15.13 15.28 -17.69
CA ASP A 333 -16.00 16.46 -17.90
C ASP A 333 -16.42 17.04 -16.55
N GLY A 334 -16.15 18.32 -16.32
CA GLY A 334 -16.54 19.06 -15.13
C GLY A 334 -15.56 18.97 -13.97
N GLN A 335 -15.98 19.48 -12.81
CA GLN A 335 -15.11 19.64 -11.64
C GLN A 335 -15.04 18.36 -10.80
N THR A 336 -13.83 18.01 -10.38
CA THR A 336 -13.59 17.02 -9.32
C THR A 336 -12.99 17.69 -8.09
N VAL A 337 -13.55 17.37 -6.92
CA VAL A 337 -13.08 17.90 -5.63
C VAL A 337 -12.60 16.74 -4.77
N ILE A 338 -11.36 16.80 -4.30
CA ILE A 338 -10.76 15.83 -3.37
C ILE A 338 -10.49 16.58 -2.05
N ARG A 339 -10.98 16.04 -0.93
CA ARG A 339 -10.81 16.60 0.43
C ARG A 339 -10.43 15.51 1.42
N ASP A 340 -10.14 15.90 2.67
CA ASP A 340 -9.81 14.98 3.79
C ASP A 340 -8.59 14.08 3.51
N ALA A 341 -7.74 14.45 2.56
CA ALA A 341 -6.60 13.66 2.09
C ALA A 341 -5.23 14.22 2.58
N ALA A 342 -5.20 14.92 3.74
CA ALA A 342 -3.98 15.53 4.30
C ALA A 342 -2.82 14.53 4.49
N GLU A 343 -3.12 13.23 4.66
CA GLU A 343 -2.12 12.15 4.74
C GLU A 343 -1.21 12.05 3.49
N LEU A 344 -1.64 12.59 2.34
CA LEU A 344 -0.82 12.69 1.11
C LEU A 344 0.44 13.53 1.30
N LYS A 345 0.44 14.49 2.23
CA LYS A 345 1.58 15.36 2.50
C LYS A 345 2.78 14.65 3.15
N VAL A 346 2.55 13.50 3.77
CA VAL A 346 3.55 12.74 4.56
C VAL A 346 3.88 11.37 3.95
N LYS A 347 3.60 11.18 2.66
CA LYS A 347 3.98 10.00 1.89
C LYS A 347 5.45 10.08 1.43
N GLU A 348 5.81 9.37 0.37
CA GLU A 348 7.15 9.40 -0.24
C GLU A 348 7.54 10.82 -0.68
N THR A 349 6.56 11.56 -1.17
CA THR A 349 6.60 13.01 -1.44
C THR A 349 5.39 13.67 -0.81
N ASN A 350 5.32 15.01 -0.79
CA ASN A 350 4.04 15.70 -0.66
C ASN A 350 3.27 15.52 -1.98
N ARG A 351 2.41 14.49 -2.03
CA ARG A 351 1.69 14.11 -3.25
C ARG A 351 0.69 15.17 -3.73
N ILE A 352 0.18 16.03 -2.84
CA ILE A 352 -0.66 17.17 -3.26
C ILE A 352 0.16 18.11 -4.14
N ASP A 353 1.37 18.48 -3.69
CA ASP A 353 2.23 19.40 -4.43
C ASP A 353 2.77 18.77 -5.72
N THR A 354 3.23 17.51 -5.65
CA THR A 354 3.82 16.84 -6.82
C THR A 354 2.80 16.55 -7.92
N VAL A 355 1.59 16.12 -7.58
CA VAL A 355 0.49 15.94 -8.54
C VAL A 355 0.08 17.28 -9.14
N THR A 356 -0.07 18.33 -8.32
CA THR A 356 -0.40 19.68 -8.78
C THR A 356 0.64 20.21 -9.76
N ALA A 357 1.93 20.07 -9.43
CA ALA A 357 3.01 20.54 -10.30
C ALA A 357 3.03 19.77 -11.63
N GLY A 358 2.88 18.45 -11.60
CA GLY A 358 2.86 17.61 -12.81
C GLY A 358 1.65 17.91 -13.70
N LEU A 359 0.44 17.99 -13.14
CA LEU A 359 -0.76 18.32 -13.91
C LEU A 359 -0.72 19.73 -14.50
N LYS A 360 -0.22 20.74 -13.76
CA LYS A 360 0.01 22.08 -14.31
C LYS A 360 1.00 22.08 -15.46
N ALA A 361 2.07 21.29 -15.37
CA ALA A 361 3.03 21.17 -16.46
C ALA A 361 2.40 20.57 -17.73
N MET A 362 1.38 19.72 -17.61
CA MET A 362 0.59 19.14 -18.69
C MET A 362 -0.59 20.04 -19.13
N GLY A 363 -0.75 21.24 -18.54
CA GLY A 363 -1.78 22.22 -18.93
C GLY A 363 -3.13 22.04 -18.22
N ALA A 364 -3.23 21.21 -17.19
CA ALA A 364 -4.46 21.04 -16.42
C ALA A 364 -4.79 22.28 -15.56
N ASP A 365 -6.07 22.52 -15.36
CA ASP A 365 -6.60 23.49 -14.39
C ASP A 365 -6.79 22.79 -13.03
N ILE A 366 -5.83 22.99 -12.14
CA ILE A 366 -5.80 22.37 -10.80
C ILE A 366 -5.39 23.37 -9.74
N THR A 367 -6.16 23.39 -8.64
CA THR A 367 -5.89 24.20 -7.44
C THR A 367 -5.68 23.27 -6.23
N PRO A 368 -4.48 23.26 -5.60
CA PRO A 368 -4.26 22.53 -4.36
C PRO A 368 -5.03 23.20 -3.21
N THR A 369 -5.47 22.39 -2.25
CA THR A 369 -6.04 22.83 -0.97
C THR A 369 -5.17 22.34 0.19
N ASP A 370 -5.52 22.70 1.42
CA ASP A 370 -4.75 22.27 2.60
C ASP A 370 -4.79 20.76 2.80
N ASP A 371 -5.80 20.06 2.31
CA ASP A 371 -6.00 18.62 2.52
C ASP A 371 -6.40 17.86 1.26
N GLY A 372 -6.23 18.47 0.07
CA GLY A 372 -6.63 17.85 -1.19
C GLY A 372 -6.39 18.73 -2.40
N MET A 373 -7.30 18.69 -3.37
CA MET A 373 -7.21 19.45 -4.61
C MET A 373 -8.57 19.60 -5.32
N ILE A 374 -8.72 20.66 -6.09
CA ILE A 374 -9.84 20.89 -6.98
C ILE A 374 -9.31 20.87 -8.42
N ILE A 375 -9.93 20.09 -9.29
CA ILE A 375 -9.49 19.85 -10.66
C ILE A 375 -10.68 20.15 -11.59
N GLU A 376 -10.48 21.09 -12.51
CA GLU A 376 -11.41 21.32 -13.61
C GLU A 376 -10.98 20.45 -14.80
N GLY A 377 -11.80 19.47 -15.13
CA GLY A 377 -11.50 18.57 -16.22
C GLY A 377 -11.63 19.25 -17.57
N THR A 378 -10.60 19.10 -18.41
CA THR A 378 -10.54 19.71 -19.75
C THR A 378 -10.69 18.70 -20.88
N GLY A 379 -10.75 17.41 -20.56
CA GLY A 379 -10.84 16.32 -21.53
C GLY A 379 -9.52 16.02 -22.27
N HIS A 380 -8.46 16.81 -22.08
CA HIS A 380 -7.17 16.63 -22.70
C HIS A 380 -6.03 17.19 -21.85
N LEU A 381 -4.82 16.66 -22.02
CA LEU A 381 -3.58 17.14 -21.45
C LEU A 381 -2.47 17.17 -22.52
N ASN A 382 -1.52 18.08 -22.39
CA ASN A 382 -0.35 18.15 -23.27
C ASN A 382 0.77 17.24 -22.74
N GLY A 383 1.61 16.73 -23.64
CA GLY A 383 2.86 16.09 -23.25
C GLY A 383 3.79 17.05 -22.50
N ALA A 384 4.50 16.56 -21.48
CA ALA A 384 5.37 17.38 -20.66
C ALA A 384 6.55 16.58 -20.07
N SER A 385 7.52 17.27 -19.47
CA SER A 385 8.56 16.64 -18.65
C SER A 385 8.14 16.64 -17.19
N ILE A 386 7.99 15.46 -16.60
CA ILE A 386 7.45 15.22 -15.26
C ILE A 386 8.56 14.74 -14.34
N GLN A 387 8.73 15.42 -13.22
CA GLN A 387 9.62 14.99 -12.14
C GLN A 387 8.88 14.02 -11.22
N SER A 388 9.35 12.78 -11.14
CA SER A 388 8.74 11.80 -10.23
C SER A 388 9.13 12.02 -8.77
N TYR A 389 10.24 12.71 -8.53
CA TYR A 389 10.84 12.87 -7.20
C TYR A 389 11.08 11.52 -6.48
N LEU A 390 11.40 10.48 -7.25
CA LEU A 390 11.54 9.10 -6.80
C LEU A 390 10.27 8.51 -6.16
N ASP A 391 9.12 9.14 -6.33
CA ASP A 391 7.82 8.57 -5.95
C ASP A 391 7.26 7.72 -7.10
N HIS A 392 7.24 6.41 -6.88
CA HIS A 392 6.78 5.43 -7.86
C HIS A 392 5.33 5.67 -8.30
N ARG A 393 4.44 6.18 -7.42
CA ARG A 393 3.04 6.46 -7.78
C ARG A 393 2.92 7.66 -8.70
N ILE A 394 3.75 8.68 -8.50
CA ILE A 394 3.83 9.82 -9.41
C ILE A 394 4.34 9.35 -10.77
N ALA A 395 5.43 8.57 -10.80
CA ALA A 395 5.97 8.06 -12.06
C ALA A 395 4.93 7.24 -12.85
N MET A 396 4.23 6.30 -12.20
CA MET A 396 3.23 5.45 -12.87
C MET A 396 1.99 6.24 -13.30
N ALA A 397 1.45 7.13 -12.45
CA ALA A 397 0.26 7.92 -12.77
C ALA A 397 0.50 8.84 -13.99
N PHE A 398 1.63 9.54 -14.02
CA PHE A 398 1.97 10.40 -15.15
C PHE A 398 2.42 9.63 -16.40
N SER A 399 2.88 8.39 -16.27
CA SER A 399 3.05 7.51 -17.42
C SER A 399 1.70 7.18 -18.08
N VAL A 400 0.67 6.92 -17.30
CA VAL A 400 -0.71 6.73 -17.80
C VAL A 400 -1.23 8.03 -18.44
N ALA A 401 -1.02 9.19 -17.81
CA ALA A 401 -1.38 10.48 -18.39
C ALA A 401 -0.72 10.67 -19.78
N GLY A 402 0.55 10.28 -19.92
CA GLY A 402 1.29 10.36 -21.19
C GLY A 402 0.71 9.49 -22.32
N LEU A 403 0.08 8.34 -22.00
CA LEU A 403 -0.59 7.52 -23.02
C LEU A 403 -1.81 8.20 -23.64
N ALA A 404 -2.50 9.05 -22.87
CA ALA A 404 -3.73 9.74 -23.26
C ALA A 404 -3.51 11.22 -23.63
N SER A 405 -2.29 11.75 -23.53
CA SER A 405 -1.98 13.17 -23.76
C SER A 405 -1.72 13.49 -25.22
N ASP A 406 -1.75 14.80 -25.54
CA ASP A 406 -1.39 15.33 -26.86
C ASP A 406 0.14 15.56 -26.94
N GLY A 407 0.88 14.52 -27.30
CA GLY A 407 2.33 14.55 -27.46
C GLY A 407 3.09 13.72 -26.41
N GLU A 408 4.41 13.62 -26.58
CA GLU A 408 5.26 12.79 -25.73
C GLU A 408 5.42 13.36 -24.32
N THR A 409 5.36 12.48 -23.34
CA THR A 409 5.62 12.81 -21.91
C THR A 409 6.91 12.13 -21.44
N GLN A 410 7.79 12.89 -20.80
CA GLN A 410 9.03 12.38 -20.22
C GLN A 410 8.88 12.21 -18.72
N ILE A 411 9.18 11.02 -18.20
CA ILE A 411 9.18 10.72 -16.76
C ILE A 411 10.63 10.66 -16.29
N VAL A 412 11.02 11.62 -15.46
CA VAL A 412 12.36 11.68 -14.87
C VAL A 412 12.40 10.78 -13.63
N ASP A 413 13.53 10.10 -13.42
CA ASP A 413 13.75 9.09 -12.39
C ASP A 413 12.73 7.93 -12.42
N SER A 414 12.37 7.52 -13.62
CA SER A 414 11.33 6.52 -13.91
C SER A 414 11.60 5.13 -13.31
N GLN A 415 12.85 4.80 -12.95
CA GLN A 415 13.23 3.53 -12.31
C GLN A 415 12.62 3.35 -10.89
N CYS A 416 12.11 4.42 -10.28
CA CYS A 416 11.49 4.33 -8.95
C CYS A 416 10.25 3.42 -8.92
N VAL A 417 9.67 3.08 -10.08
CA VAL A 417 8.56 2.12 -10.19
C VAL A 417 8.91 0.72 -9.65
N ASP A 418 10.21 0.35 -9.69
CA ASP A 418 10.72 -0.95 -9.21
C ASP A 418 10.46 -1.19 -7.71
N VAL A 419 10.16 -0.12 -6.96
CA VAL A 419 9.80 -0.21 -5.54
C VAL A 419 8.52 -1.03 -5.33
N SER A 420 7.55 -0.93 -6.26
CA SER A 420 6.23 -1.56 -6.11
C SER A 420 5.73 -2.31 -7.34
N TYR A 421 6.29 -2.06 -8.52
CA TYR A 421 5.92 -2.74 -9.75
C TYR A 421 7.10 -2.78 -10.74
N PRO A 422 8.07 -3.69 -10.55
CA PRO A 422 9.28 -3.73 -11.40
C PRO A 422 9.01 -3.88 -12.90
N GLU A 423 7.96 -4.64 -13.27
CA GLU A 423 7.59 -4.89 -14.67
C GLU A 423 6.58 -3.88 -15.25
N PHE A 424 6.28 -2.78 -14.54
CA PHE A 424 5.24 -1.83 -14.94
C PHE A 424 5.34 -1.39 -16.39
N TYR A 425 6.51 -0.92 -16.82
CA TYR A 425 6.68 -0.43 -18.19
C TYR A 425 6.66 -1.54 -19.25
N ALA A 426 7.18 -2.72 -18.93
CA ALA A 426 7.12 -3.87 -19.83
C ALA A 426 5.65 -4.30 -20.04
N THR A 427 4.89 -4.40 -18.97
CA THR A 427 3.46 -4.73 -18.98
C THR A 427 2.65 -3.66 -19.71
N LEU A 428 2.91 -2.36 -19.44
CA LEU A 428 2.21 -1.26 -20.10
C LEU A 428 2.43 -1.30 -21.63
N ASN A 429 3.67 -1.51 -22.06
CA ASN A 429 3.99 -1.62 -23.48
C ASN A 429 3.35 -2.85 -24.14
N SER A 430 3.20 -3.97 -23.42
CA SER A 430 2.64 -5.21 -23.99
C SER A 430 1.15 -5.13 -24.32
N VAL A 431 0.42 -4.19 -23.71
CA VAL A 431 -1.02 -3.99 -23.93
C VAL A 431 -1.34 -2.71 -24.72
N SER A 432 -0.36 -1.84 -24.96
CA SER A 432 -0.51 -0.61 -25.77
C SER A 432 -0.43 -0.92 -27.27
N ILE A 433 -1.30 -0.30 -28.12
CA ILE A 433 -1.39 -0.52 -29.57
C ILE A 433 -1.24 0.76 -30.39
#